data_073e54681ca1de897880cb22269ad09b
#
_entry.id   073e54681ca1de897880cb22269ad09b
#
_cell.length_a   1.000
_cell.length_b   1.000
_cell.length_c   1.000
_cell.angle_alpha   90.00
_cell.angle_beta   90.00
_cell.angle_gamma   90.00
#
_symmetry.space_group_name_H-M   'P 1'
#
loop_
_entity.id
_entity.type
_entity.pdbx_description
1 polymer ?
#
loop_
_entity_poly.entity_id
_entity_poly.type
_entity_poly.pdbx_seq_one_letter_code
_entity_poly.pdbx_strand_id
1 'polypeptide(L)'
;MKKLLKWMPLLLVTVLFGALAAACDDDDKVISENELPASAKTFVSTYFASAKVATVYKDRNEYEVMLSDGVRIDFNKSGEWKDVDAPLNKELPTGFYPEAIDTYLLSNMDGAGINEISKERYGYDVELLTGIDLRFDSQGAFLHYDD
;
A
#
# COMPACT_ATOMS: atom_id res chain seq x y z
N MET A 1 4.15 -9.79 -21.21
CA MET A 1 5.15 -10.32 -20.24
C MET A 1 4.40 -10.71 -18.99
N LYS A 2 4.54 -11.95 -18.55
CA LYS A 2 3.84 -12.43 -17.33
C LYS A 2 4.40 -11.68 -16.14
N LYS A 3 3.60 -10.80 -15.51
CA LYS A 3 3.90 -10.29 -14.18
C LYS A 3 4.04 -11.50 -13.26
N LEU A 4 5.21 -11.67 -12.68
CA LEU A 4 5.38 -12.57 -11.56
C LEU A 4 4.49 -12.03 -10.45
N LEU A 5 3.37 -12.69 -10.28
CA LEU A 5 2.48 -12.55 -9.14
C LEU A 5 3.33 -12.58 -7.88
N LYS A 6 3.55 -11.42 -7.24
CA LYS A 6 4.14 -11.34 -5.92
C LYS A 6 3.10 -11.82 -4.90
N TRP A 7 2.78 -13.09 -5.00
CA TRP A 7 2.10 -13.77 -3.92
C TRP A 7 3.12 -13.97 -2.81
N MET A 8 3.17 -13.05 -1.88
CA MET A 8 3.70 -13.41 -0.56
C MET A 8 2.64 -14.29 0.12
N PRO A 9 2.96 -15.56 0.40
CA PRO A 9 2.04 -16.42 1.12
C PRO A 9 1.84 -15.86 2.52
N LEU A 10 0.58 -15.79 2.93
CA LEU A 10 0.12 -15.63 4.29
C LEU A 10 0.89 -16.63 5.18
N LEU A 11 1.98 -16.21 5.80
CA LEU A 11 2.75 -17.01 6.74
C LEU A 11 1.95 -17.13 8.03
N LEU A 12 1.30 -18.26 8.15
CA LEU A 12 0.75 -18.76 9.41
C LEU A 12 1.91 -18.92 10.39
N VAL A 13 2.04 -17.99 11.33
CA VAL A 13 3.06 -18.07 12.39
C VAL A 13 2.62 -19.12 13.41
N THR A 14 3.09 -20.34 13.24
CA THR A 14 3.17 -21.32 14.32
C THR A 14 4.42 -21.03 15.12
N VAL A 15 4.23 -20.53 16.33
CA VAL A 15 5.31 -20.37 17.32
C VAL A 15 5.79 -21.75 17.73
N LEU A 16 6.98 -22.13 17.31
CA LEU A 16 7.74 -23.21 17.93
C LEU A 16 9.04 -22.63 18.50
N PHE A 17 9.13 -22.65 19.83
CA PHE A 17 10.35 -22.37 20.57
C PHE A 17 11.43 -23.39 20.19
N GLY A 18 12.57 -22.93 19.72
CA GLY A 18 13.75 -23.73 19.49
C GLY A 18 14.94 -22.83 19.16
N ALA A 19 15.80 -22.61 20.17
CA ALA A 19 17.03 -21.85 20.02
C ALA A 19 17.98 -22.53 19.04
N LEU A 20 18.43 -21.79 18.02
CA LEU A 20 19.77 -21.95 17.41
C LEU A 20 20.07 -20.68 16.60
N ALA A 21 21.13 -20.00 17.01
CA ALA A 21 21.65 -18.84 16.35
C ALA A 21 22.16 -19.19 14.94
N ALA A 22 21.52 -18.64 13.93
CA ALA A 22 22.15 -18.45 12.63
C ALA A 22 21.74 -17.03 12.20
N ALA A 23 22.75 -16.16 12.03
CA ALA A 23 22.60 -14.82 11.52
C ALA A 23 22.02 -14.87 10.10
N CYS A 24 20.70 -14.66 9.99
CA CYS A 24 20.07 -14.13 8.79
C CYS A 24 19.78 -12.68 9.09
N ASP A 25 20.41 -11.83 8.34
CA ASP A 25 20.22 -10.38 8.33
C ASP A 25 18.86 -10.11 7.64
N ASP A 26 17.76 -10.48 8.32
CA ASP A 26 16.42 -10.03 7.98
C ASP A 26 16.23 -8.70 8.72
N ASP A 27 16.46 -7.61 7.98
CA ASP A 27 16.40 -6.24 8.49
C ASP A 27 14.97 -5.78 8.82
N ASP A 28 13.95 -6.63 8.66
CA ASP A 28 12.55 -6.35 8.98
C ASP A 28 12.34 -6.34 10.50
N LYS A 29 12.29 -5.15 11.05
CA LYS A 29 12.10 -4.95 12.48
C LYS A 29 10.71 -4.38 12.77
N VAL A 30 9.97 -5.00 13.69
CA VAL A 30 8.78 -4.39 14.27
C VAL A 30 9.20 -3.23 15.17
N ILE A 31 8.64 -2.06 14.91
CA ILE A 31 8.90 -0.82 15.65
C ILE A 31 7.61 -0.24 16.24
N SER A 32 7.75 0.72 17.13
CA SER A 32 6.62 1.49 17.65
C SER A 32 6.10 2.48 16.60
N GLU A 33 4.78 2.72 16.58
CA GLU A 33 4.16 3.77 15.76
C GLU A 33 4.82 5.15 15.96
N ASN A 34 5.33 5.42 17.18
CA ASN A 34 6.01 6.68 17.51
C ASN A 34 7.30 6.88 16.70
N GLU A 35 7.92 5.81 16.22
CA GLU A 35 9.15 5.83 15.44
C GLU A 35 8.92 6.09 13.95
N LEU A 36 7.65 6.09 13.50
CA LEU A 36 7.31 6.49 12.14
C LEU A 36 7.68 7.95 11.88
N PRO A 37 8.11 8.31 10.66
CA PRO A 37 8.23 9.69 10.24
C PRO A 37 6.93 10.49 10.46
N ALA A 38 7.04 11.76 10.78
CA ALA A 38 5.88 12.61 11.04
C ALA A 38 4.91 12.67 9.84
N SER A 39 5.44 12.68 8.61
CA SER A 39 4.66 12.66 7.38
C SER A 39 3.81 11.38 7.23
N ALA A 40 4.37 10.21 7.56
CA ALA A 40 3.65 8.94 7.54
C ALA A 40 2.51 8.94 8.60
N LYS A 41 2.79 9.41 9.83
CA LYS A 41 1.75 9.56 10.86
C LYS A 41 0.63 10.49 10.42
N THR A 42 0.97 11.63 9.82
CA THR A 42 0.00 12.59 9.30
C THR A 42 -0.84 11.97 8.18
N PHE A 43 -0.22 11.22 7.26
CA PHE A 43 -0.92 10.53 6.20
C PHE A 43 -1.97 9.55 6.75
N VAL A 44 -1.56 8.66 7.66
CA VAL A 44 -2.47 7.70 8.29
C VAL A 44 -3.62 8.40 9.01
N SER A 45 -3.32 9.43 9.82
CA SER A 45 -4.36 10.15 10.57
C SER A 45 -5.30 10.96 9.68
N THR A 46 -4.86 11.40 8.51
CA THR A 46 -5.68 12.18 7.56
C THR A 46 -6.63 11.30 6.77
N TYR A 47 -6.10 10.22 6.18
CA TYR A 47 -6.84 9.40 5.21
C TYR A 47 -7.42 8.12 5.81
N PHE A 48 -6.91 7.65 6.93
CA PHE A 48 -7.30 6.40 7.59
C PHE A 48 -7.69 6.59 9.05
N ALA A 49 -8.26 7.74 9.41
CA ALA A 49 -8.61 8.11 10.78
C ALA A 49 -9.55 7.12 11.50
N SER A 50 -10.32 6.33 10.76
CA SER A 50 -11.24 5.32 11.31
C SER A 50 -10.54 4.01 11.72
N ALA A 51 -9.32 3.78 11.26
CA ALA A 51 -8.52 2.60 11.57
C ALA A 51 -7.39 2.96 12.55
N LYS A 52 -6.92 1.95 13.29
CA LYS A 52 -5.75 2.08 14.17
C LYS A 52 -4.55 1.43 13.52
N VAL A 53 -3.35 1.94 13.80
CA VAL A 53 -2.11 1.24 13.47
C VAL A 53 -2.04 -0.04 14.30
N ALA A 54 -1.99 -1.18 13.62
CA ALA A 54 -1.89 -2.49 14.25
C ALA A 54 -0.42 -2.91 14.41
N THR A 55 0.37 -2.74 13.35
CA THR A 55 1.80 -3.09 13.35
C THR A 55 2.56 -2.15 12.42
N VAL A 56 3.81 -1.86 12.77
CA VAL A 56 4.75 -1.15 11.92
C VAL A 56 6.00 -2.01 11.75
N TYR A 57 6.35 -2.29 10.50
CA TYR A 57 7.60 -2.91 10.13
C TYR A 57 8.54 -1.84 9.57
N LYS A 58 9.82 -1.98 9.86
CA LYS A 58 10.87 -1.14 9.29
C LYS A 58 11.91 -2.04 8.63
N ASP A 59 12.12 -1.83 7.35
CA ASP A 59 13.25 -2.37 6.60
C ASP A 59 14.13 -1.21 6.13
N ARG A 60 15.42 -1.22 6.50
CA ARG A 60 16.47 -0.26 6.10
C ARG A 60 15.97 1.17 5.86
N ASN A 61 15.32 1.42 4.74
CA ASN A 61 14.87 2.74 4.29
C ASN A 61 13.37 2.83 4.00
N GLU A 62 12.60 1.83 4.42
CA GLU A 62 11.16 1.76 4.15
C GLU A 62 10.40 1.41 5.43
N TYR A 63 9.13 1.77 5.46
CA TYR A 63 8.22 1.41 6.53
C TYR A 63 6.97 0.80 5.94
N GLU A 64 6.53 -0.32 6.48
CA GLU A 64 5.23 -0.91 6.19
C GLU A 64 4.32 -0.72 7.40
N VAL A 65 3.16 -0.16 7.20
CA VAL A 65 2.14 0.04 8.23
C VAL A 65 0.94 -0.85 7.93
N MET A 66 0.62 -1.74 8.87
CA MET A 66 -0.62 -2.52 8.85
C MET A 66 -1.65 -1.84 9.72
N LEU A 67 -2.82 -1.56 9.17
CA LEU A 67 -3.95 -1.00 9.90
C LEU A 67 -4.88 -2.10 10.44
N SER A 68 -5.65 -1.77 11.48
CA SER A 68 -6.56 -2.71 12.14
C SER A 68 -7.70 -3.22 11.25
N ASP A 69 -7.97 -2.55 10.15
CA ASP A 69 -8.97 -2.89 9.14
C ASP A 69 -8.37 -3.65 7.94
N GLY A 70 -7.09 -4.01 8.03
CA GLY A 70 -6.36 -4.81 7.05
C GLY A 70 -5.69 -4.02 5.93
N VAL A 71 -5.82 -2.70 5.88
CA VAL A 71 -5.09 -1.88 4.91
C VAL A 71 -3.60 -1.92 5.23
N ARG A 72 -2.78 -2.12 4.20
CA ARG A 72 -1.32 -2.02 4.22
C ARG A 72 -0.88 -0.74 3.52
N ILE A 73 0.07 -0.04 4.10
CA ILE A 73 0.63 1.19 3.54
C ILE A 73 2.14 1.12 3.61
N ASP A 74 2.80 1.23 2.46
CA ASP A 74 4.25 1.32 2.36
C ASP A 74 4.69 2.77 2.23
N PHE A 75 5.68 3.16 3.03
CA PHE A 75 6.28 4.48 3.03
C PHE A 75 7.78 4.38 2.74
N ASN A 76 8.32 5.38 2.06
CA ASN A 76 9.76 5.54 1.96
C ASN A 76 10.36 6.06 3.29
N LYS A 77 11.69 6.18 3.35
CA LYS A 77 12.40 6.66 4.55
C LYS A 77 11.99 8.06 5.01
N SER A 78 11.44 8.89 4.13
CA SER A 78 10.94 10.23 4.45
C SER A 78 9.50 10.23 4.94
N GLY A 79 8.83 9.07 4.92
CA GLY A 79 7.43 8.92 5.29
C GLY A 79 6.44 9.36 4.20
N GLU A 80 6.89 9.39 2.95
CA GLU A 80 5.99 9.55 1.80
C GLU A 80 5.46 8.18 1.40
N TRP A 81 4.15 8.07 1.16
CA TRP A 81 3.53 6.81 0.75
C TRP A 81 4.01 6.37 -0.65
N LYS A 82 4.16 5.08 -0.83
CA LYS A 82 4.57 4.43 -2.07
C LYS A 82 3.49 3.51 -2.61
N ASP A 83 2.88 2.76 -1.71
CA ASP A 83 1.89 1.75 -2.02
C ASP A 83 0.81 1.76 -0.93
N VAL A 84 -0.44 1.61 -1.34
CA VAL A 84 -1.60 1.49 -0.44
C VAL A 84 -2.48 0.36 -0.97
N ASP A 85 -2.60 -0.70 -0.20
CA ASP A 85 -3.30 -1.93 -0.55
C ASP A 85 -4.38 -2.23 0.49
N ALA A 86 -5.61 -2.36 0.05
CA ALA A 86 -6.73 -2.73 0.91
C ALA A 86 -7.08 -4.23 0.75
N PRO A 87 -7.68 -4.86 1.78
CA PRO A 87 -8.23 -6.19 1.64
C PRO A 87 -9.23 -6.29 0.48
N LEU A 88 -9.40 -7.48 -0.08
CA LEU A 88 -10.39 -7.73 -1.11
C LEU A 88 -11.78 -7.16 -0.73
N ASN A 89 -12.42 -6.54 -1.69
CA ASN A 89 -13.73 -5.89 -1.55
C ASN A 89 -13.76 -4.65 -0.64
N LYS A 90 -12.60 -4.08 -0.33
CA LYS A 90 -12.50 -2.81 0.39
C LYS A 90 -11.96 -1.72 -0.53
N GLU A 91 -12.70 -0.61 -0.60
CA GLU A 91 -12.30 0.59 -1.33
C GLU A 91 -11.36 1.45 -0.49
N LEU A 92 -10.33 1.99 -1.14
CA LEU A 92 -9.45 3.00 -0.55
C LEU A 92 -10.13 4.36 -0.49
N PRO A 93 -9.80 5.21 0.49
CA PRO A 93 -10.25 6.60 0.51
C PRO A 93 -9.66 7.39 -0.64
N THR A 94 -10.33 8.47 -1.05
CA THR A 94 -9.85 9.41 -2.07
C THR A 94 -9.02 10.55 -1.46
N GLY A 95 -8.36 11.35 -2.31
CA GLY A 95 -7.76 12.63 -1.93
C GLY A 95 -6.26 12.59 -1.63
N PHE A 96 -5.59 11.44 -1.66
CA PHE A 96 -4.13 11.34 -1.50
C PHE A 96 -3.38 11.08 -2.81
N TYR A 97 -4.08 11.00 -3.91
CA TYR A 97 -3.58 10.87 -5.27
C TYR A 97 -4.23 11.93 -6.17
N PRO A 98 -3.79 12.13 -7.43
CA PRO A 98 -4.38 13.15 -8.31
C PRO A 98 -5.87 12.95 -8.55
N GLU A 99 -6.68 13.99 -8.36
CA GLU A 99 -8.14 14.00 -8.60
C GLU A 99 -8.53 13.59 -10.03
N ALA A 100 -7.62 13.77 -10.98
CA ALA A 100 -7.82 13.35 -12.36
C ALA A 100 -8.06 11.85 -12.50
N ILE A 101 -7.52 11.02 -11.59
CA ILE A 101 -7.77 9.57 -11.53
C ILE A 101 -9.25 9.33 -11.20
N ASP A 102 -9.78 9.96 -10.13
CA ASP A 102 -11.19 9.82 -9.74
C ASP A 102 -12.12 10.30 -10.88
N THR A 103 -11.75 11.41 -11.53
CA THR A 103 -12.50 11.93 -12.67
C THR A 103 -12.55 10.94 -13.83
N TYR A 104 -11.42 10.29 -14.14
CA TYR A 104 -11.37 9.25 -15.16
C TYR A 104 -12.23 8.05 -14.79
N LEU A 105 -12.13 7.55 -13.55
CA LEU A 105 -12.91 6.40 -13.08
C LEU A 105 -14.41 6.67 -13.12
N LEU A 106 -14.83 7.86 -12.69
CA LEU A 106 -16.23 8.26 -12.75
C LEU A 106 -16.77 8.29 -14.19
N SER A 107 -15.97 8.75 -15.14
CA SER A 107 -16.40 8.94 -16.53
C SER A 107 -16.31 7.67 -17.39
N ASN A 108 -15.43 6.71 -17.03
CA ASN A 108 -15.10 5.57 -17.89
C ASN A 108 -15.28 4.21 -17.22
N MET A 109 -15.40 4.17 -15.89
CA MET A 109 -15.46 2.95 -15.08
C MET A 109 -16.65 2.93 -14.12
N ASP A 110 -17.70 3.68 -14.43
CA ASP A 110 -18.91 3.78 -13.60
C ASP A 110 -18.61 4.15 -12.13
N GLY A 111 -17.49 4.85 -11.88
CA GLY A 111 -17.05 5.19 -10.53
C GLY A 111 -16.56 4.00 -9.71
N ALA A 112 -16.00 2.97 -10.35
CA ALA A 112 -15.44 1.82 -9.65
C ALA A 112 -14.37 2.25 -8.64
N GLY A 113 -14.47 1.74 -7.41
CA GLY A 113 -13.54 2.06 -6.33
C GLY A 113 -12.16 1.45 -6.54
N ILE A 114 -11.14 2.11 -5.98
CA ILE A 114 -9.76 1.65 -5.99
C ILE A 114 -9.53 0.70 -4.83
N ASN A 115 -8.94 -0.46 -5.09
CA ASN A 115 -8.52 -1.43 -4.07
C ASN A 115 -7.02 -1.28 -3.73
N GLU A 116 -6.18 -1.04 -4.74
CA GLU A 116 -4.74 -0.82 -4.58
C GLU A 116 -4.28 0.34 -5.46
N ILE A 117 -3.34 1.13 -4.95
CA ILE A 117 -2.67 2.17 -5.72
C ILE A 117 -1.20 2.26 -5.34
N SER A 118 -0.32 2.22 -6.33
CA SER A 118 1.12 2.39 -6.14
C SER A 118 1.69 3.56 -6.95
N LYS A 119 2.74 4.18 -6.39
CA LYS A 119 3.53 5.20 -7.09
C LYS A 119 4.65 4.55 -7.87
N GLU A 120 4.68 4.85 -9.15
CA GLU A 120 5.70 4.40 -10.08
C GLU A 120 6.49 5.58 -10.65
N ARG A 121 7.60 5.32 -11.35
CA ARG A 121 8.40 6.39 -11.97
C ARG A 121 7.62 7.18 -13.03
N TYR A 122 6.66 6.55 -13.70
CA TYR A 122 5.82 7.17 -14.74
C TYR A 122 4.56 7.82 -14.15
N GLY A 123 4.16 7.47 -12.93
CA GLY A 123 2.93 7.95 -12.32
C GLY A 123 2.35 6.95 -11.34
N TYR A 124 1.22 6.32 -11.69
CA TYR A 124 0.48 5.44 -10.78
C TYR A 124 0.02 4.17 -11.49
N ASP A 125 0.14 3.04 -10.78
CA ASP A 125 -0.60 1.81 -11.06
C ASP A 125 -1.79 1.75 -10.11
N VAL A 126 -2.96 1.42 -10.63
CA VAL A 126 -4.23 1.40 -9.89
C VAL A 126 -4.96 0.09 -10.18
N GLU A 127 -5.27 -0.68 -9.13
CA GLU A 127 -6.15 -1.84 -9.21
C GLU A 127 -7.53 -1.45 -8.68
N LEU A 128 -8.57 -1.75 -9.46
CA LEU A 128 -9.96 -1.50 -9.08
C LEU A 128 -10.55 -2.70 -8.33
N LEU A 129 -11.60 -2.46 -7.55
CA LEU A 129 -12.40 -3.52 -6.92
C LEU A 129 -12.95 -4.56 -7.91
N THR A 130 -13.04 -4.19 -9.18
CA THR A 130 -13.45 -5.07 -10.28
C THR A 130 -12.33 -5.98 -10.78
N GLY A 131 -11.09 -5.81 -10.29
CA GLY A 131 -9.91 -6.54 -10.74
C GLY A 131 -9.33 -6.01 -12.05
N ILE A 132 -9.67 -4.79 -12.45
CA ILE A 132 -9.10 -4.12 -13.62
C ILE A 132 -7.90 -3.31 -13.17
N ASP A 133 -6.77 -3.49 -13.85
CA ASP A 133 -5.55 -2.75 -13.64
C ASP A 133 -5.40 -1.62 -14.65
N LEU A 134 -5.08 -0.43 -14.15
CA LEU A 134 -4.97 0.81 -14.92
C LEU A 134 -3.64 1.52 -14.63
N ARG A 135 -3.09 2.16 -15.65
CA ARG A 135 -1.93 3.04 -15.49
C ARG A 135 -2.26 4.48 -15.78
N PHE A 136 -1.73 5.35 -14.94
CA PHE A 136 -1.85 6.80 -15.07
C PHE A 136 -0.47 7.44 -15.02
N ASP A 137 -0.33 8.60 -15.66
CA ASP A 137 0.87 9.40 -15.52
C ASP A 137 0.92 10.14 -14.17
N SER A 138 1.99 10.89 -13.93
CA SER A 138 2.18 11.63 -12.67
C SER A 138 1.14 12.73 -12.42
N GLN A 139 0.38 13.13 -13.44
CA GLN A 139 -0.71 14.11 -13.34
C GLN A 139 -2.08 13.43 -13.19
N GLY A 140 -2.13 12.10 -13.24
CA GLY A 140 -3.36 11.33 -13.19
C GLY A 140 -4.07 11.18 -14.52
N ALA A 141 -3.40 11.46 -15.64
CA ALA A 141 -3.94 11.18 -16.97
C ALA A 141 -3.79 9.68 -17.30
N PHE A 142 -4.87 9.08 -17.80
CA PHE A 142 -4.89 7.67 -18.18
C PHE A 142 -3.88 7.37 -19.29
N LEU A 143 -3.10 6.32 -19.12
CA LEU A 143 -2.14 5.83 -20.10
C LEU A 143 -2.64 4.59 -20.83
N HIS A 144 -2.91 3.51 -20.12
CA HIS A 144 -3.41 2.26 -20.68
C HIS A 144 -3.89 1.30 -19.58
N TYR A 145 -4.57 0.23 -20.00
CA TYR A 145 -4.86 -0.92 -19.15
C TYR A 145 -3.58 -1.76 -18.99
N ASP A 146 -3.39 -2.31 -17.82
CA ASP A 146 -2.31 -3.28 -17.57
C ASP A 146 -2.92 -4.69 -17.61
N ASP A 147 -2.38 -5.55 -18.50
CA ASP A 147 -2.84 -6.94 -18.70
C ASP A 147 -2.06 -7.92 -17.80
#